data_27ad47eaca8e48ca04234b9b8ad3c318
#
_entry.id   27ad47eaca8e48ca04234b9b8ad3c318
#
_cell.length_a   1.000
_cell.length_b   1.000
_cell.length_c   1.000
_cell.angle_alpha   90.00
_cell.angle_beta   90.00
_cell.angle_gamma   90.00
#
_symmetry.space_group_name_H-M   'P 1'
#
loop_
_entity.id
_entity.type
_entity.pdbx_description
1 polymer ?
#
loop_
_entity_poly.entity_id
_entity_poly.type
_entity_poly.pdbx_seq_one_letter_code
_entity_poly.pdbx_strand_id
1 'polypeptide(L)'
;MSERWMIQGWTNGELNALVKNLGEETARKIQRGEVKVSLEEVMKVLFDKHGRRIPEGLRANVCDPNRDFRFDQLELIGKAYYANGIKRLHDTLEVDTGISAKQLKREIEHLLAILRENSQVANIINGVWLPVIMPKLEADDLGTTLEQYLEAVGKSYTDVFPDRKFNNYLKGKLVDQVSIVDNSRHDQLIKRMRQGPVPGIHFPNPLQGFSFQADREQIVTLPERFVLSGLDTVIAMVMYPDILARNYWTPDLDLAALSYQSTADSFYFEALYDVVVDEDELNFGDTANLAPHAYNEFSGSLFFLG
;
A
#
# COMPACT_ATOMS: atom_id res chain seq x y z
N MET A 1 16.15 37.53 38.28
CA MET A 1 15.71 36.23 38.86
C MET A 1 15.79 35.20 37.78
N SER A 2 16.74 34.27 37.88
CA SER A 2 16.89 33.21 36.90
C SER A 2 15.83 32.14 37.15
N GLU A 3 14.90 32.00 36.24
CA GLU A 3 13.96 30.87 36.25
C GLU A 3 14.78 29.59 36.11
N ARG A 4 14.89 28.84 37.20
CA ARG A 4 15.37 27.44 37.15
C ARG A 4 14.28 26.59 36.51
N TRP A 5 14.46 26.25 35.25
CA TRP A 5 13.68 25.19 34.61
C TRP A 5 14.05 23.86 35.28
N MET A 6 13.25 23.42 36.23
CA MET A 6 13.32 22.05 36.71
C MET A 6 12.63 21.14 35.67
N ILE A 7 13.38 20.24 35.10
CA ILE A 7 12.82 19.14 34.29
C ILE A 7 12.19 18.17 35.31
N GLN A 8 10.97 18.51 35.76
CA GLN A 8 10.22 17.64 36.65
C GLN A 8 9.63 16.48 35.84
N GLY A 9 9.95 15.24 36.24
CA GLY A 9 9.39 14.03 35.70
C GLY A 9 10.31 13.17 34.82
N TRP A 10 11.52 13.62 34.54
CA TRP A 10 12.46 12.81 33.76
C TRP A 10 13.24 11.86 34.68
N THR A 11 13.34 10.59 34.22
CA THR A 11 14.20 9.61 34.87
C THR A 11 15.66 9.82 34.51
N ASN A 12 16.59 9.31 35.36
CA ASN A 12 18.02 9.35 35.04
C ASN A 12 18.35 8.66 33.71
N GLY A 13 17.57 7.64 33.30
CA GLY A 13 17.71 6.97 31.99
C GLY A 13 17.41 7.88 30.82
N GLU A 14 16.34 8.66 30.88
CA GLU A 14 15.94 9.62 29.85
C GLU A 14 16.94 10.77 29.73
N LEU A 15 17.45 11.27 30.84
CA LEU A 15 18.52 12.29 30.86
C LEU A 15 19.81 11.75 30.23
N ASN A 16 20.22 10.53 30.57
CA ASN A 16 21.41 9.92 30.00
C ASN A 16 21.24 9.67 28.49
N ALA A 17 20.05 9.27 28.03
CA ALA A 17 19.75 9.10 26.61
C ALA A 17 19.84 10.46 25.87
N LEU A 18 19.30 11.54 26.46
CA LEU A 18 19.40 12.89 25.89
C LEU A 18 20.87 13.34 25.78
N VAL A 19 21.67 13.19 26.86
CA VAL A 19 23.09 13.55 26.87
C VAL A 19 23.87 12.74 25.82
N LYS A 20 23.57 11.44 25.69
CA LYS A 20 24.19 10.57 24.66
C LYS A 20 23.86 11.03 23.25
N ASN A 21 22.61 11.44 23.00
CA ASN A 21 22.16 11.92 21.68
C ASN A 21 22.73 13.30 21.32
N LEU A 22 22.88 14.19 22.31
CA LEU A 22 23.48 15.52 22.11
C LEU A 22 25.01 15.48 22.02
N GLY A 23 25.65 14.42 22.53
CA GLY A 23 27.08 14.34 22.78
C GLY A 23 27.50 15.09 24.06
N GLU A 24 28.45 14.52 24.80
CA GLU A 24 28.87 15.05 26.10
C GLU A 24 29.40 16.51 26.04
N GLU A 25 30.12 16.86 24.98
CA GLU A 25 30.67 18.19 24.81
C GLU A 25 29.58 19.23 24.61
N THR A 26 28.57 18.93 23.80
CA THR A 26 27.40 19.78 23.57
C THR A 26 26.58 19.94 24.85
N ALA A 27 26.36 18.86 25.59
CA ALA A 27 25.66 18.87 26.87
C ALA A 27 26.39 19.77 27.91
N ARG A 28 27.74 19.71 27.95
CA ARG A 28 28.54 20.61 28.83
C ARG A 28 28.47 22.08 28.42
N LYS A 29 28.44 22.39 27.11
CA LYS A 29 28.26 23.77 26.61
C LYS A 29 26.89 24.34 26.97
N ILE A 30 25.84 23.51 26.89
CA ILE A 30 24.49 23.88 27.31
C ILE A 30 24.46 24.16 28.81
N GLN A 31 25.07 23.31 29.63
CA GLN A 31 25.16 23.48 31.08
C GLN A 31 25.86 24.78 31.49
N ARG A 32 26.87 25.21 30.70
CA ARG A 32 27.62 26.46 30.93
C ARG A 32 26.90 27.69 30.35
N GLY A 33 25.78 27.50 29.66
CA GLY A 33 25.08 28.61 29.01
C GLY A 33 25.75 29.14 27.74
N GLU A 34 26.75 28.42 27.21
CA GLU A 34 27.48 28.77 26.01
C GLU A 34 26.64 28.48 24.72
N VAL A 35 25.66 27.59 24.82
CA VAL A 35 24.74 27.21 23.74
C VAL A 35 23.31 27.23 24.26
N LYS A 36 22.40 27.83 23.48
CA LYS A 36 20.96 27.73 23.69
C LYS A 36 20.40 26.61 22.88
N VAL A 37 19.61 25.75 23.51
CA VAL A 37 18.81 24.73 22.81
C VAL A 37 17.42 25.28 22.59
N SER A 38 17.01 25.40 21.34
CA SER A 38 15.62 25.59 21.00
C SER A 38 15.02 24.18 20.75
N LEU A 39 13.94 23.86 21.45
CA LEU A 39 13.15 22.67 21.14
C LEU A 39 12.20 23.04 20.00
N GLU A 40 12.50 22.60 18.81
CA GLU A 40 11.50 22.53 17.75
C GLU A 40 10.85 21.15 17.83
N GLU A 41 9.53 21.11 17.91
CA GLU A 41 8.78 19.88 17.80
C GLU A 41 8.95 19.35 16.37
N VAL A 42 9.84 18.37 16.21
CA VAL A 42 10.04 17.73 14.91
C VAL A 42 8.81 16.89 14.63
N MET A 43 8.01 17.36 13.69
CA MET A 43 6.82 16.61 13.27
C MET A 43 7.22 15.24 12.76
N LYS A 44 6.63 14.19 13.35
CA LYS A 44 6.92 12.81 13.02
C LYS A 44 6.51 12.51 11.58
N VAL A 45 7.48 12.15 10.76
CA VAL A 45 7.27 11.74 9.38
C VAL A 45 7.00 10.23 9.37
N LEU A 46 5.92 9.81 8.72
CA LEU A 46 5.49 8.41 8.68
C LEU A 46 6.04 7.63 7.47
N PHE A 47 6.49 8.34 6.44
CA PHE A 47 7.11 7.74 5.25
C PHE A 47 8.48 8.38 4.99
N ASP A 48 9.43 7.57 4.55
CA ASP A 48 10.76 8.03 4.19
C ASP A 48 10.74 8.88 2.88
N LYS A 49 11.90 9.36 2.47
CA LYS A 49 12.06 10.17 1.24
C LYS A 49 11.72 9.44 -0.07
N HIS A 50 11.53 8.11 -0.01
CA HIS A 50 11.17 7.27 -1.16
C HIS A 50 9.70 6.81 -1.11
N GLY A 51 8.92 7.30 -0.14
CA GLY A 51 7.51 6.93 0.03
C GLY A 51 7.30 5.60 0.75
N ARG A 52 8.33 5.02 1.40
CA ARG A 52 8.22 3.78 2.18
C ARG A 52 7.87 4.07 3.62
N ARG A 53 7.04 3.21 4.20
CA ARG A 53 6.64 3.31 5.60
C ARG A 53 7.83 3.16 6.53
N ILE A 54 8.00 4.11 7.44
CA ILE A 54 8.94 4.01 8.54
C ILE A 54 8.29 3.16 9.63
N PRO A 55 8.81 1.95 9.93
CA PRO A 55 8.17 1.03 10.89
C PRO A 55 8.02 1.66 12.28
N GLU A 56 6.87 1.45 12.93
CA GLU A 56 6.62 1.96 14.26
C GLU A 56 5.86 0.97 15.12
N GLY A 57 6.36 0.70 16.33
CA GLY A 57 5.67 -0.09 17.34
C GLY A 57 5.38 -1.53 16.92
N LEU A 58 6.12 -2.07 15.95
CA LEU A 58 5.92 -3.40 15.38
C LEU A 58 6.25 -4.51 16.38
N ARG A 59 5.43 -5.55 16.37
CA ARG A 59 5.70 -6.85 16.97
C ARG A 59 6.02 -7.92 15.91
N ALA A 60 5.51 -7.69 14.70
CA ALA A 60 5.67 -8.58 13.56
C ALA A 60 6.95 -8.30 12.76
N ASN A 61 7.29 -9.19 11.84
CA ASN A 61 8.54 -9.18 11.11
C ASN A 61 8.53 -8.13 9.99
N VAL A 62 9.67 -7.44 9.85
CA VAL A 62 10.01 -6.56 8.73
C VAL A 62 11.45 -6.85 8.33
N CYS A 63 11.74 -6.86 7.04
CA CYS A 63 13.10 -6.95 6.50
C CYS A 63 13.42 -5.76 5.59
N ASP A 64 14.69 -5.60 5.28
CA ASP A 64 15.10 -4.60 4.29
C ASP A 64 14.60 -5.01 2.89
N PRO A 65 13.89 -4.12 2.18
CA PRO A 65 13.37 -4.43 0.86
C PRO A 65 14.51 -4.63 -0.15
N ASN A 66 14.37 -5.62 -1.02
CA ASN A 66 15.29 -5.79 -2.14
C ASN A 66 15.02 -4.71 -3.19
N ARG A 67 16.00 -3.87 -3.44
CA ARG A 67 15.89 -2.72 -4.36
C ARG A 67 15.86 -3.09 -5.84
N ASP A 68 16.20 -4.32 -6.19
CA ASP A 68 16.08 -4.83 -7.54
C ASP A 68 14.61 -5.09 -7.89
N PHE A 69 13.79 -5.44 -6.90
CA PHE A 69 12.34 -5.53 -7.03
C PHE A 69 11.73 -4.15 -6.85
N ARG A 70 11.15 -3.60 -7.94
CA ARG A 70 10.59 -2.25 -7.95
C ARG A 70 9.50 -2.08 -8.99
N PHE A 71 8.57 -1.18 -8.71
CA PHE A 71 7.66 -0.63 -9.71
C PHE A 71 8.33 0.58 -10.38
N ASP A 72 8.14 0.71 -11.69
CA ASP A 72 8.52 1.94 -12.37
C ASP A 72 7.35 2.91 -12.33
N GLN A 73 7.58 4.08 -11.70
CA GLN A 73 6.67 5.21 -11.88
C GLN A 73 6.79 5.67 -13.32
N LEU A 74 5.75 5.50 -14.12
CA LEU A 74 5.74 6.11 -15.44
C LEU A 74 5.73 7.63 -15.27
N GLU A 75 6.69 8.32 -15.86
CA GLU A 75 6.86 9.78 -15.78
C GLU A 75 5.62 10.57 -16.25
N LEU A 76 4.66 9.89 -16.84
CA LEU A 76 3.49 10.46 -17.46
C LEU A 76 2.23 9.73 -17.09
N ILE A 77 1.70 10.04 -15.92
CA ILE A 77 0.26 9.87 -15.73
C ILE A 77 -0.44 10.99 -16.57
N GLY A 78 -0.27 10.89 -17.89
CA GLY A 78 -0.95 11.74 -18.84
C GLY A 78 -2.44 11.37 -18.99
N LYS A 79 -3.23 12.20 -19.69
CA LYS A 79 -4.66 11.92 -19.92
C LYS A 79 -4.93 10.51 -20.51
N ALA A 80 -4.04 10.02 -21.36
CA ALA A 80 -4.14 8.69 -21.97
C ALA A 80 -4.11 7.59 -20.93
N TYR A 81 -3.33 7.75 -19.87
CA TYR A 81 -3.16 6.74 -18.83
C TYR A 81 -4.43 6.53 -18.01
N TYR A 82 -5.09 7.62 -17.58
CA TYR A 82 -6.39 7.56 -16.92
C TYR A 82 -7.45 6.92 -17.84
N ALA A 83 -7.46 7.29 -19.11
CA ALA A 83 -8.42 6.77 -20.08
C ALA A 83 -8.20 5.26 -20.35
N ASN A 84 -6.95 4.82 -20.47
CA ASN A 84 -6.61 3.41 -20.70
C ASN A 84 -7.00 2.54 -19.49
N GLY A 85 -6.73 2.98 -18.26
CA GLY A 85 -7.13 2.25 -17.07
C GLY A 85 -8.65 2.10 -16.96
N ILE A 86 -9.42 3.19 -17.20
CA ILE A 86 -10.90 3.14 -17.23
C ILE A 86 -11.39 2.24 -18.35
N LYS A 87 -10.79 2.33 -19.53
CA LYS A 87 -11.16 1.47 -20.67
C LYS A 87 -10.95 -0.01 -20.35
N ARG A 88 -9.79 -0.39 -19.79
CA ARG A 88 -9.53 -1.78 -19.37
C ARG A 88 -10.56 -2.26 -18.37
N LEU A 89 -10.87 -1.44 -17.36
CA LEU A 89 -11.89 -1.75 -16.36
C LEU A 89 -13.26 -2.02 -17.01
N HIS A 90 -13.69 -1.14 -17.93
CA HIS A 90 -14.92 -1.30 -18.67
C HIS A 90 -14.91 -2.56 -19.55
N ASP A 91 -13.86 -2.78 -20.32
CA ASP A 91 -13.78 -3.87 -21.31
C ASP A 91 -13.68 -5.25 -20.64
N THR A 92 -13.13 -5.33 -19.43
CA THR A 92 -12.89 -6.61 -18.74
C THR A 92 -13.98 -6.99 -17.74
N LEU A 93 -14.56 -5.98 -17.04
CA LEU A 93 -15.63 -6.19 -16.05
C LEU A 93 -17.04 -5.86 -16.60
N GLU A 94 -17.13 -5.28 -17.80
CA GLU A 94 -18.39 -4.82 -18.40
C GLU A 94 -19.14 -3.81 -17.53
N VAL A 95 -18.41 -3.01 -16.72
CA VAL A 95 -18.96 -2.01 -15.82
C VAL A 95 -18.71 -0.60 -16.34
N ASP A 96 -19.76 0.23 -16.34
CA ASP A 96 -19.64 1.67 -16.53
C ASP A 96 -19.62 2.35 -15.16
N THR A 97 -18.49 2.91 -14.79
CA THR A 97 -18.36 3.66 -13.52
C THR A 97 -19.01 5.03 -13.56
N GLY A 98 -19.45 5.52 -14.72
CA GLY A 98 -19.97 6.88 -14.90
C GLY A 98 -18.92 7.98 -14.65
N ILE A 99 -17.65 7.64 -14.42
CA ILE A 99 -16.56 8.57 -14.13
C ILE A 99 -15.63 8.66 -15.35
N SER A 100 -15.58 9.84 -15.96
CA SER A 100 -14.67 10.10 -17.08
C SER A 100 -13.22 10.25 -16.61
N ALA A 101 -12.26 10.04 -17.51
CA ALA A 101 -10.83 10.26 -17.25
C ALA A 101 -10.52 11.68 -16.72
N LYS A 102 -11.27 12.68 -17.17
CA LYS A 102 -11.13 14.07 -16.69
C LYS A 102 -11.62 14.23 -15.25
N GLN A 103 -12.71 13.56 -14.89
CA GLN A 103 -13.23 13.58 -13.51
C GLN A 103 -12.28 12.81 -12.59
N LEU A 104 -11.85 11.60 -12.97
CA LEU A 104 -10.87 10.84 -12.19
C LEU A 104 -9.62 11.67 -11.96
N LYS A 105 -9.04 12.25 -12.99
CA LYS A 105 -7.85 13.10 -12.86
C LYS A 105 -8.05 14.23 -11.84
N ARG A 106 -9.18 14.92 -11.88
CA ARG A 106 -9.49 16.01 -10.95
C ARG A 106 -9.58 15.49 -9.49
N GLU A 107 -10.25 14.36 -9.28
CA GLU A 107 -10.34 13.76 -7.94
C GLU A 107 -8.96 13.33 -7.42
N ILE A 108 -8.14 12.71 -8.24
CA ILE A 108 -6.78 12.32 -7.87
C ILE A 108 -5.90 13.54 -7.56
N GLU A 109 -5.96 14.60 -8.37
CA GLU A 109 -5.24 15.85 -8.09
C GLU A 109 -5.65 16.46 -6.74
N HIS A 110 -6.94 16.40 -6.40
CA HIS A 110 -7.44 16.82 -5.09
C HIS A 110 -6.86 15.96 -3.95
N LEU A 111 -6.88 14.63 -4.10
CA LEU A 111 -6.32 13.72 -3.09
C LEU A 111 -4.81 13.92 -2.91
N LEU A 112 -4.07 14.11 -4.00
CA LEU A 112 -2.64 14.42 -3.95
C LEU A 112 -2.37 15.76 -3.24
N ALA A 113 -3.24 16.76 -3.39
CA ALA A 113 -3.13 18.03 -2.65
C ALA A 113 -3.29 17.80 -1.14
N ILE A 114 -4.31 17.02 -0.73
CA ILE A 114 -4.51 16.66 0.69
C ILE A 114 -3.29 15.96 1.27
N LEU A 115 -2.70 15.02 0.53
CA LEU A 115 -1.48 14.30 0.97
C LEU A 115 -0.28 15.26 1.10
N ARG A 116 -0.09 16.19 0.16
CA ARG A 116 1.01 17.17 0.20
C ARG A 116 0.91 18.15 1.37
N GLU A 117 -0.31 18.51 1.75
CA GLU A 117 -0.57 19.41 2.87
C GLU A 117 -0.33 18.74 4.24
N ASN A 118 -0.42 17.41 4.32
CA ASN A 118 -0.15 16.67 5.54
C ASN A 118 1.32 16.23 5.58
N SER A 119 2.17 17.03 6.24
CA SER A 119 3.62 16.79 6.33
C SER A 119 4.02 15.44 6.96
N GLN A 120 3.15 14.79 7.74
CA GLN A 120 3.42 13.44 8.27
C GLN A 120 3.43 12.38 7.18
N VAL A 121 2.59 12.53 6.15
CA VAL A 121 2.40 11.51 5.10
C VAL A 121 2.79 11.99 3.70
N ALA A 122 3.15 13.28 3.54
CA ALA A 122 3.44 13.86 2.23
C ALA A 122 4.46 13.05 1.41
N ASN A 123 5.43 12.43 2.07
CA ASN A 123 6.47 11.66 1.38
C ASN A 123 5.95 10.40 0.69
N ILE A 124 4.75 9.90 0.99
CA ILE A 124 4.21 8.70 0.31
C ILE A 124 4.12 8.90 -1.20
N ILE A 125 3.86 10.14 -1.64
CA ILE A 125 3.75 10.45 -3.07
C ILE A 125 5.09 10.44 -3.82
N ASN A 126 6.21 10.33 -3.11
CA ASN A 126 7.53 10.15 -3.72
C ASN A 126 7.75 8.70 -4.18
N GLY A 127 6.97 7.75 -3.66
CA GLY A 127 6.88 6.39 -4.15
C GLY A 127 5.95 6.28 -5.36
N VAL A 128 5.72 5.04 -5.83
CA VAL A 128 4.77 4.77 -6.92
C VAL A 128 3.35 4.93 -6.41
N TRP A 129 2.51 5.56 -7.20
CA TRP A 129 1.08 5.71 -6.92
C TRP A 129 0.26 5.61 -8.22
N LEU A 130 -0.93 5.04 -8.12
CA LEU A 130 -1.81 4.77 -9.26
C LEU A 130 -3.21 5.32 -9.00
N PRO A 131 -3.80 6.03 -9.98
CA PRO A 131 -5.19 6.48 -9.89
C PRO A 131 -6.13 5.31 -10.14
N VAL A 132 -6.94 4.94 -9.17
CA VAL A 132 -7.85 3.80 -9.27
C VAL A 132 -9.30 4.26 -9.11
N ILE A 133 -10.22 3.62 -9.84
CA ILE A 133 -11.66 3.70 -9.61
C ILE A 133 -12.12 2.30 -9.18
N MET A 134 -12.55 2.18 -7.93
CA MET A 134 -13.26 1.00 -7.48
C MET A 134 -14.66 1.02 -8.07
N PRO A 135 -15.10 -0.03 -8.79
CA PRO A 135 -16.47 -0.09 -9.29
C PRO A 135 -17.46 -0.24 -8.13
N LYS A 136 -18.73 0.06 -8.39
CA LYS A 136 -19.80 -0.23 -7.42
C LYS A 136 -19.84 -1.73 -7.14
N LEU A 137 -19.93 -2.07 -5.86
CA LEU A 137 -20.05 -3.45 -5.41
C LEU A 137 -21.51 -3.91 -5.52
N GLU A 138 -21.76 -4.92 -6.35
CA GLU A 138 -23.11 -5.44 -6.57
C GLU A 138 -23.36 -6.74 -5.77
N ALA A 139 -22.35 -7.58 -5.60
CA ALA A 139 -22.48 -8.83 -4.85
C ALA A 139 -22.32 -8.61 -3.34
N ASP A 140 -23.04 -9.37 -2.54
CA ASP A 140 -22.89 -9.37 -1.09
C ASP A 140 -21.67 -10.17 -0.63
N ASP A 141 -21.36 -11.26 -1.32
CA ASP A 141 -20.22 -12.11 -1.04
C ASP A 141 -18.94 -11.54 -1.69
N LEU A 142 -17.90 -11.33 -0.86
CA LEU A 142 -16.62 -10.82 -1.31
C LEU A 142 -15.83 -11.84 -2.14
N GLY A 143 -16.01 -13.12 -1.88
CA GLY A 143 -15.37 -14.19 -2.66
C GLY A 143 -15.88 -14.20 -4.10
N THR A 144 -17.20 -14.06 -4.29
CA THR A 144 -17.81 -13.91 -5.61
C THR A 144 -17.26 -12.68 -6.34
N THR A 145 -17.14 -11.54 -5.65
CA THR A 145 -16.56 -10.32 -6.23
C THR A 145 -15.10 -10.54 -6.63
N LEU A 146 -14.33 -11.16 -5.75
CA LEU A 146 -12.90 -11.42 -6.00
C LEU A 146 -12.71 -12.37 -7.21
N GLU A 147 -13.53 -13.42 -7.34
CA GLU A 147 -13.52 -14.29 -8.53
C GLU A 147 -13.74 -13.49 -9.82
N GLN A 148 -14.75 -12.63 -9.86
CA GLN A 148 -15.05 -11.78 -11.02
C GLN A 148 -13.89 -10.83 -11.35
N TYR A 149 -13.29 -10.21 -10.33
CA TYR A 149 -12.16 -9.30 -10.53
C TYR A 149 -10.91 -10.04 -11.01
N LEU A 150 -10.65 -11.26 -10.54
CA LEU A 150 -9.54 -12.09 -10.99
C LEU A 150 -9.71 -12.55 -12.45
N GLU A 151 -10.94 -12.83 -12.90
CA GLU A 151 -11.18 -13.07 -14.33
C GLU A 151 -10.86 -11.83 -15.18
N ALA A 152 -11.20 -10.64 -14.68
CA ALA A 152 -10.85 -9.38 -15.34
C ALA A 152 -9.33 -9.13 -15.33
N VAL A 153 -8.62 -9.48 -14.25
CA VAL A 153 -7.14 -9.45 -14.23
C VAL A 153 -6.57 -10.31 -15.34
N GLY A 154 -7.03 -11.57 -15.45
CA GLY A 154 -6.56 -12.48 -16.50
C GLY A 154 -6.76 -11.92 -17.91
N LYS A 155 -7.94 -11.36 -18.19
CA LYS A 155 -8.23 -10.73 -19.49
C LYS A 155 -7.31 -9.51 -19.72
N SER A 156 -7.22 -8.59 -18.75
CA SER A 156 -6.41 -7.38 -18.89
C SER A 156 -4.91 -7.69 -19.01
N TYR A 157 -4.41 -8.66 -18.24
CA TYR A 157 -3.01 -9.06 -18.28
C TYR A 157 -2.63 -9.66 -19.63
N THR A 158 -3.41 -10.58 -20.15
CA THR A 158 -3.15 -11.22 -21.46
C THR A 158 -3.39 -10.28 -22.64
N ASP A 159 -4.26 -9.27 -22.51
CA ASP A 159 -4.40 -8.20 -23.51
C ASP A 159 -3.14 -7.34 -23.62
N VAL A 160 -2.47 -7.08 -22.48
CA VAL A 160 -1.22 -6.31 -22.44
C VAL A 160 0.00 -7.16 -22.79
N PHE A 161 0.00 -8.41 -22.38
CA PHE A 161 1.08 -9.37 -22.56
C PHE A 161 0.55 -10.66 -23.23
N PRO A 162 0.32 -10.65 -24.57
CA PRO A 162 -0.34 -11.78 -25.27
C PRO A 162 0.39 -13.12 -25.20
N ASP A 163 1.70 -13.07 -25.00
CA ASP A 163 2.55 -14.26 -24.92
C ASP A 163 2.73 -14.78 -23.49
N ARG A 164 2.03 -14.19 -22.50
CA ARG A 164 2.14 -14.54 -21.09
C ARG A 164 0.87 -15.19 -20.56
N LYS A 165 0.98 -15.84 -19.39
CA LYS A 165 -0.12 -16.55 -18.74
C LYS A 165 -0.52 -15.89 -17.43
N PHE A 166 -1.82 -15.96 -17.12
CA PHE A 166 -2.34 -15.68 -15.80
C PHE A 166 -2.88 -16.97 -15.17
N ASN A 167 -2.35 -17.33 -14.01
CA ASN A 167 -2.74 -18.53 -13.27
C ASN A 167 -3.47 -18.13 -11.98
N ASN A 168 -4.75 -18.46 -11.89
CA ASN A 168 -5.51 -18.34 -10.65
C ASN A 168 -5.62 -19.73 -9.98
N TYR A 169 -4.79 -20.00 -8.98
CA TYR A 169 -4.77 -21.28 -8.24
C TYR A 169 -5.99 -21.47 -7.32
N LEU A 170 -6.75 -20.40 -7.08
CA LEU A 170 -7.95 -20.40 -6.25
C LEU A 170 -9.24 -20.31 -7.05
N LYS A 171 -9.18 -20.47 -8.37
CA LYS A 171 -10.36 -20.39 -9.24
C LYS A 171 -11.47 -21.34 -8.78
N GLY A 172 -12.67 -20.80 -8.56
CA GLY A 172 -13.84 -21.53 -8.11
C GLY A 172 -13.84 -21.93 -6.62
N LYS A 173 -12.92 -21.39 -5.81
CA LYS A 173 -12.76 -21.73 -4.39
C LYS A 173 -13.03 -20.55 -3.45
N LEU A 174 -13.30 -19.34 -3.96
CA LEU A 174 -13.35 -18.11 -3.14
C LEU A 174 -14.74 -17.79 -2.60
N VAL A 175 -15.80 -18.28 -3.21
CA VAL A 175 -17.19 -18.02 -2.79
C VAL A 175 -17.39 -18.44 -1.34
N ASP A 176 -17.93 -17.54 -0.52
CA ASP A 176 -18.14 -17.69 0.92
C ASP A 176 -16.85 -17.96 1.73
N GLN A 177 -15.65 -17.79 1.13
CA GLN A 177 -14.38 -18.08 1.80
C GLN A 177 -13.53 -16.83 2.09
N VAL A 178 -13.96 -15.65 1.62
CA VAL A 178 -13.19 -14.41 1.74
C VAL A 178 -13.81 -13.50 2.78
N SER A 179 -13.01 -13.02 3.72
CA SER A 179 -13.43 -12.04 4.72
C SER A 179 -12.45 -10.87 4.81
N ILE A 180 -12.94 -9.75 5.38
CA ILE A 180 -12.11 -8.57 5.66
C ILE A 180 -11.43 -8.78 7.02
N VAL A 181 -10.13 -8.53 7.06
CA VAL A 181 -9.35 -8.56 8.29
C VAL A 181 -9.74 -7.38 9.20
N ASP A 182 -9.94 -7.67 10.48
CA ASP A 182 -10.25 -6.66 11.49
C ASP A 182 -9.20 -5.54 11.51
N ASN A 183 -9.66 -4.32 11.71
CA ASN A 183 -8.85 -3.10 11.76
C ASN A 183 -8.07 -2.76 10.46
N SER A 184 -8.23 -3.51 9.37
CA SER A 184 -7.66 -3.17 8.07
C SER A 184 -8.24 -1.89 7.47
N ARG A 185 -9.38 -1.44 7.98
CA ARG A 185 -10.21 -0.35 7.47
C ARG A 185 -10.75 -0.58 6.06
N HIS A 186 -10.53 -1.75 5.48
CA HIS A 186 -11.03 -2.09 4.14
C HIS A 186 -12.58 -2.12 4.09
N ASP A 187 -13.22 -2.38 5.22
CA ASP A 187 -14.68 -2.27 5.38
C ASP A 187 -15.20 -0.86 5.05
N GLN A 188 -14.42 0.20 5.24
CA GLN A 188 -14.79 1.56 4.85
C GLN A 188 -14.84 1.70 3.33
N LEU A 189 -13.88 1.11 2.61
CA LEU A 189 -13.89 1.05 1.15
C LEU A 189 -15.12 0.29 0.65
N ILE A 190 -15.38 -0.90 1.20
CA ILE A 190 -16.54 -1.73 0.83
C ILE A 190 -17.87 -0.99 1.05
N LYS A 191 -18.04 -0.31 2.19
CA LYS A 191 -19.23 0.52 2.46
C LYS A 191 -19.45 1.62 1.42
N ARG A 192 -18.38 2.27 0.96
CA ARG A 192 -18.45 3.29 -0.10
C ARG A 192 -18.76 2.67 -1.46
N MET A 193 -18.10 1.55 -1.80
CA MET A 193 -18.35 0.82 -3.05
C MET A 193 -19.80 0.37 -3.19
N ARG A 194 -20.47 0.01 -2.11
CA ARG A 194 -21.91 -0.31 -2.13
C ARG A 194 -22.81 0.88 -2.49
N GLN A 195 -22.34 2.10 -2.26
CA GLN A 195 -23.07 3.34 -2.59
C GLN A 195 -22.82 3.80 -4.03
N GLY A 196 -21.65 3.48 -4.59
CA GLY A 196 -21.24 3.86 -5.94
C GLY A 196 -19.76 3.66 -6.18
N PRO A 197 -19.27 4.04 -7.38
CA PRO A 197 -17.86 3.97 -7.69
C PRO A 197 -17.03 4.87 -6.78
N VAL A 198 -15.84 4.40 -6.37
CA VAL A 198 -14.96 5.12 -5.45
C VAL A 198 -13.62 5.42 -6.12
N PRO A 199 -13.33 6.67 -6.49
CA PRO A 199 -11.99 7.05 -6.90
C PRO A 199 -11.05 7.09 -5.70
N GLY A 200 -9.78 6.75 -5.91
CA GLY A 200 -8.77 6.79 -4.87
C GLY A 200 -7.37 6.59 -5.44
N ILE A 201 -6.38 6.64 -4.57
CA ILE A 201 -4.98 6.44 -4.94
C ILE A 201 -4.50 5.12 -4.34
N HIS A 202 -4.06 4.21 -5.21
CA HIS A 202 -3.39 2.97 -4.81
C HIS A 202 -1.89 3.18 -4.77
N PHE A 203 -1.28 2.83 -3.64
CA PHE A 203 0.16 2.86 -3.42
C PHE A 203 0.66 1.41 -3.31
N PRO A 204 1.32 0.87 -4.34
CA PRO A 204 1.64 -0.56 -4.39
C PRO A 204 2.78 -1.00 -3.48
N ASN A 205 3.70 -0.10 -3.10
CA ASN A 205 4.94 -0.50 -2.42
C ASN A 205 5.35 0.28 -1.16
N PRO A 206 4.47 0.94 -0.42
CA PRO A 206 4.88 1.63 0.79
C PRO A 206 5.28 0.67 1.92
N LEU A 207 4.82 -0.57 1.89
CA LEU A 207 5.07 -1.60 2.90
C LEU A 207 5.93 -2.76 2.36
N GLN A 208 6.80 -2.51 1.36
CA GLN A 208 7.71 -3.54 0.84
C GLN A 208 8.67 -4.03 1.94
N GLY A 209 8.78 -5.35 2.08
CA GLY A 209 9.58 -5.99 3.12
C GLY A 209 8.85 -6.18 4.46
N PHE A 210 7.55 -5.88 4.53
CA PHE A 210 6.72 -6.15 5.69
C PHE A 210 6.05 -7.52 5.55
N SER A 211 5.85 -8.24 6.66
CA SER A 211 4.96 -9.40 6.66
C SER A 211 3.50 -8.96 6.66
N PHE A 212 2.57 -9.83 6.26
CA PHE A 212 1.12 -9.53 6.31
C PHE A 212 0.67 -9.04 7.68
N GLN A 213 1.22 -9.63 8.76
CA GLN A 213 0.92 -9.19 10.11
C GLN A 213 1.47 -7.79 10.38
N ALA A 214 2.68 -7.49 9.89
CA ALA A 214 3.27 -6.15 10.03
C ALA A 214 2.45 -5.09 9.29
N ASP A 215 1.94 -5.39 8.09
CA ASP A 215 1.03 -4.53 7.34
C ASP A 215 -0.22 -4.20 8.15
N ARG A 216 -0.84 -5.24 8.75
CA ARG A 216 -2.03 -5.11 9.61
C ARG A 216 -1.76 -4.31 10.88
N GLU A 217 -0.56 -4.41 11.46
CA GLU A 217 -0.14 -3.60 12.60
C GLU A 217 0.12 -2.14 12.22
N GLN A 218 0.64 -1.87 11.01
CA GLN A 218 0.98 -0.51 10.61
C GLN A 218 -0.22 0.35 10.22
N ILE A 219 -1.28 -0.24 9.65
CA ILE A 219 -2.42 0.55 9.19
C ILE A 219 -3.07 1.37 10.31
N VAL A 220 -3.12 0.87 11.53
CA VAL A 220 -3.72 1.55 12.67
C VAL A 220 -2.98 2.82 13.09
N THR A 221 -1.71 2.95 12.70
CA THR A 221 -0.85 4.11 12.99
C THR A 221 -0.93 5.21 11.93
N LEU A 222 -1.61 4.94 10.81
CA LEU A 222 -1.80 5.88 9.71
C LEU A 222 -3.08 6.71 9.88
N PRO A 223 -3.20 7.88 9.22
CA PRO A 223 -4.45 8.63 9.15
C PRO A 223 -5.62 7.78 8.62
N GLU A 224 -6.84 8.07 9.08
CA GLU A 224 -8.03 7.24 8.83
C GLU A 224 -8.39 7.03 7.35
N ARG A 225 -7.99 7.95 6.46
CA ARG A 225 -8.24 7.82 5.02
C ARG A 225 -7.39 6.74 4.35
N PHE A 226 -6.33 6.27 5.00
CA PHE A 226 -5.60 5.10 4.53
C PHE A 226 -6.32 3.83 4.95
N VAL A 227 -6.53 2.95 4.00
CA VAL A 227 -6.98 1.58 4.22
C VAL A 227 -5.92 0.61 3.73
N LEU A 228 -5.80 -0.53 4.39
CA LEU A 228 -4.94 -1.60 3.91
C LEU A 228 -5.55 -2.20 2.66
N SER A 229 -4.72 -2.49 1.67
CA SER A 229 -5.18 -2.93 0.35
C SER A 229 -5.66 -4.38 0.32
N GLY A 230 -6.68 -4.58 -0.52
CA GLY A 230 -7.31 -5.86 -0.79
C GLY A 230 -7.90 -5.83 -2.21
N LEU A 231 -9.22 -5.61 -2.35
CA LEU A 231 -9.87 -5.53 -3.67
C LEU A 231 -9.32 -4.40 -4.56
N ASP A 232 -8.81 -3.32 -3.97
CA ASP A 232 -8.19 -2.22 -4.72
C ASP A 232 -6.88 -2.63 -5.41
N THR A 233 -6.09 -3.54 -4.83
CA THR A 233 -4.93 -4.15 -5.50
C THR A 233 -5.36 -4.91 -6.75
N VAL A 234 -6.45 -5.69 -6.67
CA VAL A 234 -6.96 -6.46 -7.80
C VAL A 234 -7.46 -5.54 -8.92
N ILE A 235 -8.20 -4.47 -8.57
CA ILE A 235 -8.64 -3.46 -9.54
C ILE A 235 -7.47 -2.67 -10.12
N ALA A 236 -6.47 -2.33 -9.30
CA ALA A 236 -5.24 -1.71 -9.80
C ALA A 236 -4.52 -2.63 -10.80
N MET A 237 -4.48 -3.95 -10.56
CA MET A 237 -3.93 -4.94 -11.48
C MET A 237 -4.72 -5.00 -12.80
N VAL A 238 -6.06 -4.90 -12.75
CA VAL A 238 -6.89 -4.77 -13.97
C VAL A 238 -6.53 -3.51 -14.74
N MET A 239 -6.40 -2.37 -14.06
CA MET A 239 -6.19 -1.09 -14.71
C MET A 239 -4.75 -0.91 -15.24
N TYR A 240 -3.75 -1.48 -14.54
CA TYR A 240 -2.32 -1.21 -14.73
C TYR A 240 -1.42 -2.45 -14.67
N PRO A 241 -1.72 -3.53 -15.40
CA PRO A 241 -0.89 -4.74 -15.38
C PRO A 241 0.53 -4.47 -15.91
N ASP A 242 0.69 -3.51 -16.81
CA ASP A 242 1.96 -3.05 -17.37
C ASP A 242 2.89 -2.38 -16.35
N ILE A 243 2.39 -2.01 -15.18
CA ILE A 243 3.19 -1.51 -14.05
C ILE A 243 3.32 -2.58 -12.98
N LEU A 244 2.18 -3.18 -12.59
CA LEU A 244 2.09 -4.03 -11.40
C LEU A 244 2.54 -5.47 -11.62
N ALA A 245 2.61 -5.93 -12.87
CA ALA A 245 3.04 -7.27 -13.26
C ALA A 245 3.90 -7.25 -14.52
N ARG A 246 4.81 -6.28 -14.62
CA ARG A 246 5.61 -6.05 -15.81
C ARG A 246 6.55 -7.22 -16.13
N ASN A 247 7.25 -7.73 -15.13
CA ASN A 247 8.21 -8.84 -15.25
C ASN A 247 8.57 -9.37 -13.85
N TYR A 248 9.43 -10.37 -13.78
CA TYR A 248 9.97 -10.99 -12.57
C TYR A 248 10.48 -9.99 -11.50
N TRP A 249 11.03 -8.86 -11.90
CA TRP A 249 11.55 -7.85 -10.96
C TRP A 249 10.48 -6.89 -10.42
N THR A 250 9.22 -7.19 -10.69
CA THR A 250 8.11 -6.47 -10.08
C THR A 250 7.85 -7.06 -8.69
N PRO A 251 7.73 -6.25 -7.62
CA PRO A 251 7.41 -6.79 -6.29
C PRO A 251 6.11 -7.58 -6.29
N ASP A 252 6.08 -8.66 -5.52
CA ASP A 252 4.85 -9.39 -5.25
C ASP A 252 3.89 -8.55 -4.42
N LEU A 253 2.61 -8.62 -4.71
CA LEU A 253 1.61 -7.75 -4.11
C LEU A 253 0.72 -8.51 -3.13
N ASP A 254 0.78 -8.09 -1.88
CA ASP A 254 -0.03 -8.61 -0.79
C ASP A 254 -1.44 -7.99 -0.77
N LEU A 255 -2.46 -8.82 -0.59
CA LEU A 255 -3.83 -8.39 -0.32
C LEU A 255 -4.12 -8.46 1.18
N ALA A 256 -3.29 -7.81 2.00
CA ALA A 256 -3.23 -8.00 3.45
C ALA A 256 -4.52 -7.63 4.21
N ALA A 257 -5.45 -6.87 3.57
CA ALA A 257 -6.76 -6.56 4.12
C ALA A 257 -7.78 -7.70 4.03
N LEU A 258 -7.48 -8.74 3.24
CA LEU A 258 -8.37 -9.88 3.05
C LEU A 258 -7.79 -11.12 3.74
N SER A 259 -8.67 -12.04 4.15
CA SER A 259 -8.28 -13.35 4.63
C SER A 259 -9.06 -14.45 3.94
N TYR A 260 -8.43 -15.62 3.80
CA TYR A 260 -8.99 -16.82 3.19
C TYR A 260 -9.44 -17.80 4.26
N GLN A 261 -10.66 -18.34 4.13
CA GLN A 261 -11.25 -19.33 5.04
C GLN A 261 -11.23 -18.92 6.53
N SER A 262 -11.36 -17.63 6.83
CA SER A 262 -11.30 -17.08 8.20
C SER A 262 -10.01 -17.42 8.95
N THR A 263 -8.93 -17.71 8.23
CA THR A 263 -7.59 -17.97 8.77
C THR A 263 -6.75 -16.69 8.83
N ALA A 264 -5.52 -16.79 9.37
CA ALA A 264 -4.55 -15.69 9.31
C ALA A 264 -3.98 -15.50 7.90
N ASP A 265 -4.23 -16.44 7.00
CA ASP A 265 -3.72 -16.43 5.63
C ASP A 265 -4.33 -15.31 4.80
N SER A 266 -3.60 -14.87 3.79
CA SER A 266 -4.01 -13.81 2.87
C SER A 266 -3.72 -14.23 1.43
N PHE A 267 -3.96 -13.33 0.49
CA PHE A 267 -3.74 -13.55 -0.93
C PHE A 267 -2.56 -12.72 -1.42
N TYR A 268 -1.95 -13.16 -2.51
CA TYR A 268 -0.90 -12.41 -3.17
C TYR A 268 -0.94 -12.57 -4.69
N PHE A 269 -0.35 -11.60 -5.39
CA PHE A 269 0.06 -11.70 -6.79
C PHE A 269 1.58 -11.81 -6.87
N GLU A 270 2.06 -12.71 -7.70
CA GLU A 270 3.48 -12.94 -7.96
C GLU A 270 3.74 -12.97 -9.46
N ALA A 271 4.69 -12.15 -9.92
CA ALA A 271 5.15 -12.18 -11.30
C ALA A 271 6.39 -13.11 -11.41
N LEU A 272 6.21 -14.27 -12.01
CA LEU A 272 7.26 -15.26 -12.20
C LEU A 272 7.80 -15.27 -13.63
N TYR A 273 9.04 -15.70 -13.76
CA TYR A 273 9.64 -16.08 -15.03
C TYR A 273 9.84 -17.59 -15.06
N ASP A 274 9.14 -18.28 -15.95
CA ASP A 274 9.32 -19.73 -16.13
C ASP A 274 10.58 -19.99 -16.96
N VAL A 275 11.62 -20.48 -16.29
CA VAL A 275 12.92 -20.81 -16.90
C VAL A 275 12.83 -21.95 -17.91
N VAL A 276 11.83 -22.82 -17.79
CA VAL A 276 11.67 -24.02 -18.63
C VAL A 276 11.06 -23.66 -19.99
N VAL A 277 10.09 -22.73 -19.99
CA VAL A 277 9.36 -22.31 -21.21
C VAL A 277 9.74 -20.92 -21.69
N ASP A 278 10.66 -20.25 -20.98
CA ASP A 278 11.12 -18.86 -21.27
C ASP A 278 9.95 -17.87 -21.34
N GLU A 279 8.96 -18.05 -20.45
CA GLU A 279 7.75 -17.25 -20.39
C GLU A 279 7.59 -16.60 -19.00
N ASP A 280 7.20 -15.32 -18.98
CA ASP A 280 6.74 -14.66 -17.78
C ASP A 280 5.29 -15.07 -17.46
N GLU A 281 5.00 -15.27 -16.19
CA GLU A 281 3.66 -15.59 -15.70
C GLU A 281 3.23 -14.62 -14.61
N LEU A 282 1.93 -14.40 -14.47
CA LEU A 282 1.33 -13.78 -13.30
C LEU A 282 0.51 -14.83 -12.56
N ASN A 283 0.86 -15.05 -11.30
CA ASN A 283 0.18 -16.00 -10.43
C ASN A 283 -0.64 -15.28 -9.37
N PHE A 284 -1.79 -15.86 -9.03
CA PHE A 284 -2.59 -15.48 -7.87
C PHE A 284 -2.82 -16.72 -6.99
N GLY A 285 -2.49 -16.58 -5.71
CA GLY A 285 -2.58 -17.66 -4.73
C GLY A 285 -2.86 -17.18 -3.31
N ASP A 286 -2.84 -18.14 -2.37
CA ASP A 286 -2.94 -17.93 -0.94
C ASP A 286 -1.62 -18.22 -0.23
N THR A 287 -1.49 -17.74 0.99
CA THR A 287 -0.22 -17.70 1.74
C THR A 287 -0.21 -18.62 2.96
N ALA A 288 -0.89 -19.78 2.92
CA ALA A 288 -1.12 -20.64 4.06
C ALA A 288 0.09 -20.87 5.03
N ASN A 289 1.32 -20.53 4.62
CA ASN A 289 2.52 -20.66 5.46
C ASN A 289 3.41 -19.41 5.50
N LEU A 290 3.03 -18.33 4.80
CA LEU A 290 3.89 -17.14 4.64
C LEU A 290 3.53 -15.99 5.59
N ALA A 291 2.34 -15.98 6.17
CA ALA A 291 1.79 -14.86 6.94
C ALA A 291 2.71 -14.25 8.03
N PRO A 292 3.53 -15.02 8.80
CA PRO A 292 4.42 -14.45 9.79
C PRO A 292 5.78 -14.00 9.22
N HIS A 293 6.13 -14.36 7.99
CA HIS A 293 7.44 -14.08 7.42
C HIS A 293 7.44 -12.78 6.63
N ALA A 294 8.54 -12.06 6.70
CA ALA A 294 8.81 -10.89 5.86
C ALA A 294 9.77 -11.31 4.74
N TYR A 295 9.38 -10.99 3.52
CA TYR A 295 10.19 -11.24 2.32
C TYR A 295 10.54 -9.92 1.66
N ASN A 296 11.74 -9.80 1.17
CA ASN A 296 12.28 -8.54 0.68
C ASN A 296 11.72 -8.14 -0.71
N GLU A 297 11.12 -9.08 -1.43
CA GLU A 297 10.42 -8.92 -2.70
C GLU A 297 8.91 -8.67 -2.54
N PHE A 298 8.30 -9.05 -1.41
CA PHE A 298 6.88 -8.86 -1.15
C PHE A 298 6.54 -7.43 -0.71
N SER A 299 5.39 -6.95 -1.10
CA SER A 299 4.95 -5.60 -0.82
C SER A 299 3.48 -5.53 -0.41
N GLY A 300 3.27 -5.09 0.81
CA GLY A 300 1.97 -4.60 1.24
C GLY A 300 1.63 -3.26 0.59
N SER A 301 0.38 -3.10 0.22
CA SER A 301 -0.15 -1.93 -0.47
C SER A 301 -1.09 -1.13 0.42
N LEU A 302 -1.24 0.16 0.12
CA LEU A 302 -2.18 1.05 0.78
C LEU A 302 -3.11 1.71 -0.24
N PHE A 303 -4.36 1.92 0.14
CA PHE A 303 -5.30 2.72 -0.64
C PHE A 303 -5.69 3.98 0.12
N PHE A 304 -5.66 5.13 -0.55
CA PHE A 304 -6.08 6.41 0.01
C PHE A 304 -7.45 6.79 -0.55
N LEU A 305 -8.43 6.84 0.34
CA LEU A 305 -9.84 7.06 0.01
C LEU A 305 -10.13 8.49 -0.44
N GLY A 306 -10.84 8.60 -1.56
CA GLY A 306 -11.40 9.84 -2.08
C GLY A 306 -12.56 10.41 -1.26
#